data_c19d904a0219eb47ab6fff6833cf1108
#
_entry.id   c19d904a0219eb47ab6fff6833cf1108
#
_cell.length_a   1.000
_cell.length_b   1.000
_cell.length_c   1.000
_cell.angle_alpha   90.00
_cell.angle_beta   90.00
_cell.angle_gamma   90.00
#
_symmetry.space_group_name_H-M   'P 1'
#
loop_
_entity.id
_entity.type
_entity.pdbx_description
1 polymer ?
#
loop_
_entity_poly.entity_id
_entity_poly.type
_entity_poly.pdbx_seq_one_letter_code
_entity_poly.pdbx_strand_id
1 'polypeptide(L)'
;RQDDTHLNVRGAHEVARMVAERLCEQLPELGQHYRPADFVVAKDGSGDFFTVGEAVAAIPDYCGAKTRIVVCGGLYREKIAVPASKRNVVLEGRGDATVSWGAYASQTGPTGYPTGTSGSSTVYFGGDGWEVRSLTFGNTAGRVGQAVAVQCLGTGLHFYNCRFLGNQDTLYLHGRGNCDGKEV
;
A
#
# COMPACT_ATOMS: atom_id res chain seq x y z
N ARG A 1 30.05 -13.48 -5.48
CA ARG A 1 30.01 -13.80 -4.02
C ARG A 1 29.09 -12.78 -3.39
N GLN A 2 27.99 -13.23 -2.81
CA GLN A 2 27.13 -12.39 -2.00
C GLN A 2 27.89 -12.06 -0.72
N ASP A 3 27.95 -10.79 -0.36
CA ASP A 3 28.61 -10.35 0.86
C ASP A 3 27.70 -10.68 2.05
N ASP A 4 28.03 -11.74 2.77
CA ASP A 4 27.24 -12.20 3.92
C ASP A 4 27.53 -11.40 5.22
N THR A 5 28.34 -10.35 5.13
CA THR A 5 28.73 -9.53 6.28
C THR A 5 27.85 -8.30 6.48
N HIS A 6 27.05 -7.92 5.46
CA HIS A 6 26.19 -6.76 5.50
C HIS A 6 24.71 -7.17 5.57
N LEU A 7 23.97 -6.51 6.45
CA LEU A 7 22.54 -6.67 6.51
C LEU A 7 21.90 -6.08 5.23
N ASN A 8 21.02 -6.83 4.61
CA ASN A 8 20.13 -6.24 3.61
C ASN A 8 19.14 -5.26 4.30
N VAL A 9 18.40 -4.47 3.53
CA VAL A 9 17.45 -3.48 4.05
C VAL A 9 16.52 -4.09 5.12
N ARG A 10 15.98 -5.29 4.88
CA ARG A 10 15.11 -5.99 5.82
C ARG A 10 15.82 -6.34 7.13
N GLY A 11 17.04 -6.88 7.05
CA GLY A 11 17.83 -7.22 8.23
C GLY A 11 18.22 -5.97 9.03
N ALA A 12 18.54 -4.87 8.36
CA ALA A 12 18.84 -3.59 9.01
C ALA A 12 17.61 -3.04 9.76
N HIS A 13 16.40 -3.09 9.17
CA HIS A 13 15.16 -2.68 9.83
C HIS A 13 14.84 -3.55 11.06
N GLU A 14 15.00 -4.88 10.96
CA GLU A 14 14.76 -5.77 12.10
C GLU A 14 15.72 -5.48 13.26
N VAL A 15 17.00 -5.30 12.98
CA VAL A 15 17.98 -4.93 14.02
C VAL A 15 17.66 -3.57 14.62
N ALA A 16 17.34 -2.57 13.82
CA ALA A 16 16.95 -1.25 14.32
C ALA A 16 15.70 -1.32 15.22
N ARG A 17 14.69 -2.12 14.84
CA ARG A 17 13.50 -2.35 15.66
C ARG A 17 13.86 -2.98 17.00
N MET A 18 14.63 -4.07 17.00
CA MET A 18 15.06 -4.75 18.23
C MET A 18 15.84 -3.84 19.17
N VAL A 19 16.75 -3.02 18.61
CA VAL A 19 17.52 -2.04 19.38
C VAL A 19 16.60 -0.97 19.97
N ALA A 20 15.67 -0.41 19.18
CA ALA A 20 14.74 0.60 19.65
C ALA A 20 13.81 0.06 20.75
N GLU A 21 13.25 -1.15 20.59
CA GLU A 21 12.44 -1.82 21.62
C GLU A 21 13.22 -1.98 22.91
N ARG A 22 14.48 -2.45 22.82
CA ARG A 22 15.33 -2.64 24.00
C ARG A 22 15.70 -1.33 24.70
N LEU A 23 15.90 -0.27 23.91
CA LEU A 23 16.13 1.08 24.48
C LEU A 23 14.88 1.58 25.21
N CYS A 24 13.69 1.39 24.67
CA CYS A 24 12.43 1.79 25.31
C CYS A 24 12.15 1.02 26.61
N GLU A 25 12.59 -0.24 26.70
CA GLU A 25 12.53 -1.00 27.95
C GLU A 25 13.44 -0.43 29.05
N GLN A 26 14.61 0.05 28.67
CA GLN A 26 15.60 0.57 29.62
C GLN A 26 15.39 2.07 29.94
N LEU A 27 14.82 2.81 29.00
CA LEU A 27 14.55 4.26 29.07
C LEU A 27 13.07 4.49 28.72
N PRO A 28 12.13 4.28 29.68
CA PRO A 28 10.69 4.35 29.41
C PRO A 28 10.22 5.69 28.83
N GLU A 29 10.92 6.77 29.10
CA GLU A 29 10.65 8.10 28.53
C GLU A 29 10.79 8.12 26.99
N LEU A 30 11.59 7.22 26.41
CA LEU A 30 11.71 7.10 24.95
C LEU A 30 10.53 6.36 24.34
N GLY A 31 9.87 5.49 25.10
CA GLY A 31 8.74 4.69 24.62
C GLY A 31 7.58 5.52 24.08
N GLN A 32 7.35 6.72 24.64
CA GLN A 32 6.32 7.64 24.14
C GLN A 32 6.63 8.22 22.75
N HIS A 33 7.89 8.20 22.34
CA HIS A 33 8.36 8.69 21.05
C HIS A 33 8.65 7.56 20.06
N TYR A 34 8.78 6.33 20.57
CA TYR A 34 9.03 5.17 19.71
C TYR A 34 7.79 4.79 18.90
N ARG A 35 7.95 4.79 17.60
CA ARG A 35 6.93 4.30 16.66
C ARG A 35 7.54 3.19 15.84
N PRO A 36 7.10 1.93 16.03
CA PRO A 36 7.67 0.82 15.29
C PRO A 36 7.48 1.01 13.79
N ALA A 37 8.57 0.90 13.05
CA ALA A 37 8.69 0.81 11.59
C ALA A 37 7.74 1.73 10.82
N ASP A 38 7.81 3.03 11.03
CA ASP A 38 7.09 3.98 10.21
C ASP A 38 7.96 4.30 8.97
N PHE A 39 7.43 4.00 7.79
CA PHE A 39 7.97 4.50 6.53
C PHE A 39 7.32 5.82 6.18
N VAL A 40 8.12 6.76 5.72
CA VAL A 40 7.65 8.05 5.22
C VAL A 40 7.87 8.12 3.71
N VAL A 41 6.80 8.39 2.98
CA VAL A 41 6.84 8.61 1.53
C VAL A 41 6.72 10.12 1.29
N ALA A 42 7.71 10.72 0.64
CA ALA A 42 7.70 12.14 0.32
C ALA A 42 8.40 12.43 -1.01
N LYS A 43 7.76 13.21 -1.86
CA LYS A 43 8.28 13.52 -3.20
C LYS A 43 9.45 14.50 -3.22
N ASP A 44 9.62 15.25 -2.16
CA ASP A 44 10.69 16.23 -1.99
C ASP A 44 11.99 15.64 -1.43
N GLY A 45 12.02 14.32 -1.18
CA GLY A 45 13.17 13.62 -0.63
C GLY A 45 13.30 13.72 0.89
N SER A 46 12.34 14.29 1.60
CA SER A 46 12.32 14.34 3.07
C SER A 46 11.89 13.03 3.73
N GLY A 47 11.42 12.05 2.94
CA GLY A 47 10.99 10.72 3.38
C GLY A 47 12.00 9.63 3.07
N ASP A 48 11.66 8.41 3.48
CA ASP A 48 12.45 7.20 3.21
C ASP A 48 12.28 6.73 1.76
N PHE A 49 11.15 7.04 1.13
CA PHE A 49 10.79 6.64 -0.23
C PHE A 49 10.18 7.80 -1.01
N PHE A 50 10.36 7.78 -2.32
CA PHE A 50 9.75 8.74 -3.24
C PHE A 50 8.38 8.29 -3.74
N THR A 51 8.08 7.00 -3.70
CA THR A 51 6.84 6.40 -4.19
C THR A 51 6.19 5.52 -3.12
N VAL A 52 4.85 5.43 -3.19
CA VAL A 52 4.08 4.55 -2.29
C VAL A 52 4.38 3.08 -2.61
N GLY A 53 4.59 2.76 -3.90
CA GLY A 53 4.93 1.41 -4.34
C GLY A 53 6.24 0.90 -3.74
N GLU A 54 7.28 1.75 -3.64
CA GLU A 54 8.55 1.41 -2.99
C GLU A 54 8.36 1.11 -1.50
N ALA A 55 7.60 1.96 -0.79
CA ALA A 55 7.29 1.73 0.62
C ALA A 55 6.51 0.42 0.83
N VAL A 56 5.52 0.12 -0.03
CA VAL A 56 4.79 -1.15 -0.01
C VAL A 56 5.72 -2.34 -0.25
N ALA A 57 6.65 -2.23 -1.19
CA ALA A 57 7.62 -3.29 -1.48
C ALA A 57 8.55 -3.57 -0.28
N ALA A 58 8.90 -2.53 0.48
CA ALA A 58 9.77 -2.63 1.66
C ALA A 58 9.09 -3.29 2.88
N ILE A 59 7.75 -3.39 2.93
CA ILE A 59 7.06 -4.10 4.02
C ILE A 59 7.53 -5.56 4.06
N PRO A 60 7.88 -6.11 5.23
CA PRO A 60 8.19 -7.53 5.35
C PRO A 60 7.00 -8.42 4.94
N ASP A 61 7.28 -9.51 4.23
CA ASP A 61 6.25 -10.46 3.83
C ASP A 61 5.71 -11.22 5.06
N TYR A 62 4.40 -11.39 5.11
CA TYR A 62 3.68 -12.12 6.16
C TYR A 62 3.97 -11.60 7.57
N CYS A 63 4.29 -10.31 7.70
CA CYS A 63 4.58 -9.69 9.00
C CYS A 63 3.34 -9.73 9.91
N GLY A 64 3.52 -10.25 11.13
CA GLY A 64 2.48 -10.24 12.17
C GLY A 64 2.36 -8.89 12.88
N ALA A 65 3.43 -8.11 12.91
CA ALA A 65 3.41 -6.76 13.48
C ALA A 65 2.77 -5.74 12.51
N LYS A 66 2.13 -4.73 13.07
CA LYS A 66 1.55 -3.63 12.28
C LYS A 66 2.66 -2.73 11.75
N THR A 67 2.69 -2.49 10.43
CA THR A 67 3.60 -1.54 9.79
C THR A 67 2.82 -0.27 9.44
N ARG A 68 3.35 0.90 9.75
CA ARG A 68 2.75 2.18 9.42
C ARG A 68 3.54 2.86 8.30
N ILE A 69 2.83 3.27 7.25
CA ILE A 69 3.35 4.07 6.15
C ILE A 69 2.65 5.42 6.17
N VAL A 70 3.42 6.48 6.21
CA VAL A 70 2.93 7.85 6.11
C VAL A 70 3.24 8.40 4.72
N VAL A 71 2.22 8.86 4.01
CA VAL A 71 2.33 9.43 2.67
C VAL A 71 2.13 10.94 2.77
N CYS A 72 3.18 11.71 2.56
CA CYS A 72 3.12 13.18 2.55
C CYS A 72 2.31 13.70 1.36
N GLY A 73 1.77 14.91 1.49
CA GLY A 73 0.98 15.56 0.45
C GLY A 73 1.69 15.59 -0.89
N GLY A 74 0.94 15.32 -1.95
CA GLY A 74 1.46 15.28 -3.31
C GLY A 74 0.68 14.34 -4.22
N LEU A 75 0.94 14.45 -5.52
CA LEU A 75 0.35 13.58 -6.54
C LEU A 75 1.35 12.47 -6.90
N TYR A 76 1.02 11.25 -6.52
CA TYR A 76 1.77 10.02 -6.81
C TYR A 76 1.15 9.33 -8.03
N ARG A 77 1.80 9.50 -9.20
CA ARG A 77 1.36 8.89 -10.46
C ARG A 77 1.96 7.50 -10.59
N GLU A 78 1.30 6.53 -9.99
CA GLU A 78 1.77 5.14 -9.93
C GLU A 78 0.61 4.15 -9.88
N LYS A 79 0.87 2.95 -10.38
CA LYS A 79 -0.01 1.81 -10.29
C LYS A 79 0.56 0.87 -9.24
N ILE A 80 -0.22 0.58 -8.19
CA ILE A 80 0.25 -0.18 -7.04
C ILE A 80 -0.50 -1.52 -6.96
N ALA A 81 0.25 -2.61 -6.93
CA ALA A 81 -0.28 -3.92 -6.63
C ALA A 81 0.26 -4.38 -5.27
N VAL A 82 -0.61 -4.42 -4.27
CA VAL A 82 -0.28 -4.94 -2.94
C VAL A 82 -0.48 -6.45 -2.96
N PRO A 83 0.58 -7.26 -2.89
CA PRO A 83 0.45 -8.71 -2.87
C PRO A 83 -0.13 -9.21 -1.54
N ALA A 84 -0.67 -10.42 -1.56
CA ALA A 84 -1.28 -11.06 -0.38
C ALA A 84 -0.31 -11.26 0.80
N SER A 85 1.00 -11.23 0.54
CA SER A 85 2.04 -11.31 1.56
C SER A 85 2.20 -10.04 2.40
N LYS A 86 1.76 -8.87 1.91
CA LYS A 86 1.85 -7.59 2.62
C LYS A 86 0.60 -7.39 3.48
N ARG A 87 0.74 -7.58 4.80
CA ARG A 87 -0.35 -7.63 5.77
C ARG A 87 -0.15 -6.66 6.91
N ASN A 88 -1.26 -6.36 7.63
CA ASN A 88 -1.24 -5.59 8.88
C ASN A 88 -0.59 -4.21 8.71
N VAL A 89 -1.10 -3.41 7.78
CA VAL A 89 -0.51 -2.12 7.42
C VAL A 89 -1.47 -0.98 7.72
N VAL A 90 -0.96 0.10 8.29
CA VAL A 90 -1.62 1.41 8.32
C VAL A 90 -0.98 2.28 7.25
N LEU A 91 -1.76 2.67 6.25
CA LEU A 91 -1.36 3.60 5.20
C LEU A 91 -2.09 4.94 5.44
N GLU A 92 -1.35 5.97 5.83
CA GLU A 92 -1.92 7.26 6.24
C GLU A 92 -1.42 8.40 5.36
N GLY A 93 -2.35 9.14 4.75
CA GLY A 93 -2.05 10.40 4.05
C GLY A 93 -1.94 11.57 5.01
N ARG A 94 -0.96 12.44 4.80
CA ARG A 94 -0.80 13.74 5.48
C ARG A 94 -0.87 14.85 4.45
N GLY A 95 -1.80 15.76 4.62
CA GLY A 95 -2.12 16.75 3.59
C GLY A 95 -2.87 16.13 2.40
N ASP A 96 -2.81 16.77 1.25
CA ASP A 96 -3.49 16.28 0.03
C ASP A 96 -2.68 15.18 -0.67
N ALA A 97 -2.60 14.01 -0.07
CA ALA A 97 -1.93 12.86 -0.65
C ALA A 97 -2.86 12.12 -1.63
N THR A 98 -2.47 12.08 -2.91
CA THR A 98 -3.26 11.46 -3.98
C THR A 98 -2.45 10.43 -4.74
N VAL A 99 -2.93 9.20 -4.84
CA VAL A 99 -2.40 8.15 -5.73
C VAL A 99 -3.29 8.07 -6.95
N SER A 100 -2.70 8.13 -8.15
CA SER A 100 -3.47 8.21 -9.39
C SER A 100 -2.79 7.49 -10.54
N TRP A 101 -3.61 6.81 -11.35
CA TRP A 101 -3.19 6.17 -12.61
C TRP A 101 -4.31 6.27 -13.65
N GLY A 102 -4.00 5.98 -14.93
CA GLY A 102 -4.96 6.15 -16.04
C GLY A 102 -5.12 4.90 -16.90
N ALA A 103 -5.32 3.71 -16.32
CA ALA A 103 -5.60 2.49 -17.07
C ALA A 103 -7.10 2.18 -17.13
N TYR A 104 -7.55 1.50 -18.20
CA TYR A 104 -8.93 1.08 -18.38
C TYR A 104 -9.03 -0.33 -18.99
N ALA A 105 -10.17 -0.99 -18.81
CA ALA A 105 -10.32 -2.42 -19.07
C ALA A 105 -10.09 -2.82 -20.54
N SER A 106 -10.56 -2.03 -21.50
CA SER A 106 -10.39 -2.30 -22.95
C SER A 106 -9.03 -1.84 -23.50
N GLN A 107 -8.18 -1.22 -22.69
CA GLN A 107 -6.82 -0.84 -23.07
C GLN A 107 -6.01 -2.10 -23.40
N THR A 108 -5.28 -2.09 -24.50
CA THR A 108 -4.35 -3.16 -24.85
C THR A 108 -3.18 -3.19 -23.86
N GLY A 109 -3.05 -4.27 -23.13
CA GLY A 109 -1.97 -4.52 -22.18
C GLY A 109 -0.66 -4.98 -22.87
N PRO A 110 0.42 -5.18 -22.08
CA PRO A 110 1.72 -5.61 -22.60
C PRO A 110 1.70 -6.97 -23.34
N THR A 111 0.71 -7.81 -23.04
CA THR A 111 0.53 -9.12 -23.67
C THR A 111 -0.23 -9.07 -25.00
N GLY A 112 -0.65 -7.88 -25.45
CA GLY A 112 -1.48 -7.70 -26.65
C GLY A 112 -2.99 -7.94 -26.44
N TYR A 113 -3.40 -8.32 -25.25
CA TYR A 113 -4.81 -8.53 -24.87
C TYR A 113 -5.34 -7.35 -24.06
N PRO A 114 -6.68 -7.19 -23.95
CA PRO A 114 -7.27 -6.18 -23.07
C PRO A 114 -6.81 -6.35 -21.62
N THR A 115 -6.55 -5.22 -20.95
CA THR A 115 -6.11 -5.18 -19.56
C THR A 115 -7.12 -5.81 -18.59
N GLY A 116 -8.41 -5.76 -18.93
CA GLY A 116 -9.51 -6.22 -18.10
C GLY A 116 -9.80 -5.27 -16.93
N THR A 117 -10.95 -5.46 -16.29
CA THR A 117 -11.38 -4.60 -15.16
C THR A 117 -10.36 -4.62 -14.03
N SER A 118 -9.94 -5.78 -13.56
CA SER A 118 -8.93 -5.92 -12.49
C SER A 118 -7.59 -5.30 -12.87
N GLY A 119 -7.16 -5.49 -14.10
CA GLY A 119 -5.92 -4.92 -14.62
C GLY A 119 -5.96 -3.39 -14.79
N SER A 120 -7.13 -2.76 -14.73
CA SER A 120 -7.28 -1.30 -14.81
C SER A 120 -7.06 -0.57 -13.48
N SER A 121 -7.01 -1.28 -12.36
CA SER A 121 -6.95 -0.67 -11.02
C SER A 121 -5.70 0.18 -10.83
N THR A 122 -5.88 1.38 -10.24
CA THR A 122 -4.78 2.22 -9.77
C THR A 122 -4.11 1.57 -8.58
N VAL A 123 -4.89 1.14 -7.59
CA VAL A 123 -4.38 0.37 -6.45
C VAL A 123 -5.18 -0.91 -6.30
N TYR A 124 -4.46 -2.02 -6.22
CA TYR A 124 -4.99 -3.34 -5.92
C TYR A 124 -4.54 -3.77 -4.53
N PHE A 125 -5.48 -4.02 -3.61
CA PHE A 125 -5.21 -4.54 -2.28
C PHE A 125 -5.48 -6.04 -2.24
N GLY A 126 -4.43 -6.85 -2.36
CA GLY A 126 -4.48 -8.31 -2.20
C GLY A 126 -4.15 -8.79 -0.79
N GLY A 127 -3.51 -7.95 0.02
CA GLY A 127 -3.11 -8.24 1.40
C GLY A 127 -4.23 -7.97 2.41
N ASP A 128 -4.20 -8.68 3.54
CA ASP A 128 -5.21 -8.59 4.60
C ASP A 128 -4.83 -7.55 5.67
N GLY A 129 -5.81 -7.03 6.40
CA GLY A 129 -5.60 -6.21 7.60
C GLY A 129 -5.02 -4.82 7.30
N TRP A 130 -5.40 -4.20 6.19
CA TRP A 130 -4.99 -2.84 5.88
C TRP A 130 -5.96 -1.81 6.43
N GLU A 131 -5.41 -0.82 7.11
CA GLU A 131 -6.11 0.41 7.49
C GLU A 131 -5.58 1.55 6.62
N VAL A 132 -6.44 2.13 5.80
CA VAL A 132 -6.09 3.24 4.90
C VAL A 132 -6.79 4.49 5.38
N ARG A 133 -6.04 5.58 5.56
CA ARG A 133 -6.54 6.82 6.17
C ARG A 133 -6.16 8.05 5.36
N SER A 134 -7.13 8.94 5.18
CA SER A 134 -6.91 10.29 4.62
C SER A 134 -6.15 10.33 3.29
N LEU A 135 -6.43 9.39 2.38
CA LEU A 135 -5.85 9.30 1.05
C LEU A 135 -6.91 9.47 -0.02
N THR A 136 -6.49 10.07 -1.13
CA THR A 136 -7.28 10.10 -2.36
C THR A 136 -6.70 9.09 -3.36
N PHE A 137 -7.56 8.24 -3.90
CA PHE A 137 -7.23 7.31 -4.98
C PHE A 137 -8.01 7.69 -6.23
N GLY A 138 -7.33 7.87 -7.35
CA GLY A 138 -7.96 8.29 -8.59
C GLY A 138 -7.63 7.39 -9.77
N ASN A 139 -8.61 7.12 -10.63
CA ASN A 139 -8.35 6.66 -11.98
C ASN A 139 -8.67 7.77 -12.98
N THR A 140 -7.67 8.17 -13.75
CA THR A 140 -7.72 9.32 -14.67
C THR A 140 -7.98 8.94 -16.13
N ALA A 141 -8.35 7.68 -16.42
CA ALA A 141 -8.64 7.24 -17.79
C ALA A 141 -9.83 7.97 -18.44
N GLY A 142 -10.72 8.56 -17.63
CA GLY A 142 -11.89 9.26 -18.12
C GLY A 142 -13.10 8.34 -18.36
N ARG A 143 -14.01 8.74 -19.27
CA ARG A 143 -15.23 8.00 -19.59
C ARG A 143 -15.00 7.01 -20.73
N VAL A 144 -14.19 5.99 -20.45
CA VAL A 144 -13.74 4.99 -21.44
C VAL A 144 -14.18 3.54 -21.12
N GLY A 145 -15.15 3.40 -20.21
CA GLY A 145 -15.58 2.11 -19.66
C GLY A 145 -14.99 1.85 -18.28
N GLN A 146 -14.87 0.58 -17.90
CA GLN A 146 -14.38 0.17 -16.57
C GLN A 146 -12.94 0.68 -16.36
N ALA A 147 -12.76 1.46 -15.28
CA ALA A 147 -11.50 2.12 -14.95
C ALA A 147 -11.42 2.27 -13.41
N VAL A 148 -10.87 1.27 -12.76
CA VAL A 148 -10.91 1.09 -11.30
C VAL A 148 -9.89 2.01 -10.62
N ALA A 149 -10.32 2.79 -9.61
CA ALA A 149 -9.39 3.49 -8.74
C ALA A 149 -8.84 2.55 -7.66
N VAL A 150 -9.70 1.82 -6.96
CA VAL A 150 -9.28 0.85 -5.94
C VAL A 150 -9.99 -0.48 -6.15
N GLN A 151 -9.20 -1.55 -6.16
CA GLN A 151 -9.69 -2.92 -6.11
C GLN A 151 -9.29 -3.57 -4.80
N CYS A 152 -10.24 -4.24 -4.14
CA CYS A 152 -10.05 -4.92 -2.87
C CYS A 152 -10.31 -6.42 -3.02
N LEU A 153 -9.31 -7.25 -2.75
CA LEU A 153 -9.41 -8.71 -2.65
C LEU A 153 -9.07 -9.22 -1.25
N GLY A 154 -8.24 -8.48 -0.51
CA GLY A 154 -7.89 -8.80 0.87
C GLY A 154 -9.07 -8.67 1.82
N THR A 155 -8.97 -9.28 3.00
CA THR A 155 -9.94 -9.21 4.08
C THR A 155 -9.50 -8.23 5.17
N GLY A 156 -10.47 -7.69 5.95
CA GLY A 156 -10.15 -6.73 7.01
C GLY A 156 -9.55 -5.42 6.48
N LEU A 157 -10.04 -4.96 5.33
CA LEU A 157 -9.64 -3.68 4.74
C LEU A 157 -10.55 -2.59 5.25
N HIS A 158 -9.96 -1.57 5.88
CA HIS A 158 -10.69 -0.45 6.44
C HIS A 158 -10.22 0.87 5.82
N PHE A 159 -11.15 1.67 5.33
CA PHE A 159 -10.88 2.98 4.73
C PHE A 159 -11.52 4.08 5.58
N TYR A 160 -10.69 5.00 6.09
CA TYR A 160 -11.14 6.12 6.91
C TYR A 160 -10.81 7.44 6.23
N ASN A 161 -11.81 8.28 6.03
CA ASN A 161 -11.64 9.60 5.42
C ASN A 161 -10.90 9.55 4.07
N CYS A 162 -11.17 8.51 3.26
CA CYS A 162 -10.59 8.33 1.94
C CYS A 162 -11.53 8.84 0.85
N ARG A 163 -10.97 9.23 -0.29
CA ARG A 163 -11.69 9.63 -1.49
C ARG A 163 -11.36 8.69 -2.64
N PHE A 164 -12.38 8.25 -3.37
CA PHE A 164 -12.23 7.43 -4.56
C PHE A 164 -12.76 8.20 -5.75
N LEU A 165 -11.90 8.50 -6.70
CA LEU A 165 -12.19 9.34 -7.87
C LEU A 165 -12.08 8.52 -9.15
N GLY A 166 -13.14 8.53 -9.94
CA GLY A 166 -13.20 7.78 -11.21
C GLY A 166 -14.53 8.02 -11.92
N ASN A 167 -14.79 7.23 -12.94
CA ASN A 167 -16.04 7.32 -13.71
C ASN A 167 -16.88 6.04 -13.62
N GLN A 168 -16.31 4.90 -14.00
CA GLN A 168 -16.99 3.61 -13.99
C GLN A 168 -16.15 2.59 -13.21
N ASP A 169 -16.79 1.80 -12.34
CA ASP A 169 -16.17 0.80 -11.48
C ASP A 169 -15.09 1.38 -10.55
N THR A 170 -15.31 2.60 -10.06
CA THR A 170 -14.32 3.37 -9.28
C THR A 170 -13.82 2.59 -8.06
N LEU A 171 -14.70 1.88 -7.35
CA LEU A 171 -14.36 0.99 -6.24
C LEU A 171 -14.85 -0.42 -6.57
N TYR A 172 -13.92 -1.37 -6.72
CA TYR A 172 -14.22 -2.74 -7.06
C TYR A 172 -13.90 -3.67 -5.89
N LEU A 173 -14.96 -4.14 -5.22
CA LEU A 173 -14.86 -5.11 -4.13
C LEU A 173 -14.99 -6.51 -4.72
N HIS A 174 -13.96 -7.31 -4.55
CA HIS A 174 -13.92 -8.67 -5.06
C HIS A 174 -13.67 -9.61 -3.88
N GLY A 175 -14.74 -10.21 -3.36
CA GLY A 175 -14.65 -11.16 -2.27
C GLY A 175 -13.83 -12.39 -2.64
N ARG A 176 -13.09 -12.94 -1.69
CA ARG A 176 -12.50 -14.27 -1.83
C ARG A 176 -13.63 -15.27 -1.63
N GLY A 177 -13.86 -16.16 -2.62
CA GLY A 177 -14.72 -17.32 -2.42
C GLY A 177 -14.15 -18.19 -1.29
N ASN A 178 -15.01 -18.67 -0.39
CA ASN A 178 -14.64 -19.73 0.55
C ASN A 178 -14.40 -21.04 -0.21
N CYS A 179 -13.59 -21.92 0.35
CA CYS A 179 -13.40 -23.29 -0.19
C CYS A 179 -14.70 -24.10 -0.30
N ASP A 180 -15.76 -23.67 0.37
CA ASP A 180 -17.12 -24.22 0.33
C ASP A 180 -18.01 -23.56 -0.75
N GLY A 181 -17.47 -22.65 -1.57
CA GLY A 181 -18.21 -21.96 -2.64
C GLY A 181 -19.23 -20.93 -2.17
N LYS A 182 -19.17 -20.52 -0.90
CA LYS A 182 -20.00 -19.43 -0.37
C LYS A 182 -19.22 -18.11 -0.47
N GLU A 183 -19.84 -17.12 -1.07
CA GLU A 183 -19.33 -15.76 -1.03
C GLU A 183 -19.41 -15.20 0.40
N VAL A 184 -18.38 -14.46 0.81
CA VAL A 184 -18.30 -13.77 2.11
C VAL A 184 -18.77 -12.35 1.94
#